data_dba346b44325da1423ce3b0f0ee2ea7c
#
_entry.id   dba346b44325da1423ce3b0f0ee2ea7c
#
_cell.length_a   1.000
_cell.length_b   1.000
_cell.length_c   1.000
_cell.angle_alpha   90.00
_cell.angle_beta   90.00
_cell.angle_gamma   90.00
#
_symmetry.space_group_name_H-M   'P 1'
#
loop_
_entity.id
_entity.type
_entity.pdbx_description
1 polymer ?
#
loop_
_entity_poly.entity_id
_entity_poly.type
_entity_poly.pdbx_seq_one_letter_code
_entity_poly.pdbx_strand_id
1 'polypeptide(L)'
;YDFFLYGAAAGLVFPKLFFGEVDPTTALILSFMTFAAGFIARPVGGIIFGHFGDLVGRKKTLVFALMLMGVASTLIGLLPTYETIGIAAPLLLTFLRFCQGIAIGGQWGGAMLLVTESAPSHRRGYYGAYAQAGAPVGVILANIAFISVSLITSEENFLAWGWRIPFLISFVLVIISMYIQLRLEDTKAFKELEAAKSSQDNTKQEIKSSPILEALRRYPRRISLAAGAFLSIQVTFYILVAFILAYGVATT
;
A
#
# COMPACT_ATOMS: atom_id res chain seq x y z
N TYR A 1 -4.00 -4.74 5.06
CA TYR A 1 -3.46 -6.05 5.36
C TYR A 1 -2.06 -6.23 4.75
N ASP A 2 -1.94 -6.34 3.43
CA ASP A 2 -0.72 -6.70 2.68
C ASP A 2 0.51 -5.86 3.02
N PHE A 3 0.32 -4.56 3.17
CA PHE A 3 1.39 -3.64 3.50
C PHE A 3 1.97 -3.88 4.89
N PHE A 4 1.12 -4.16 5.88
CA PHE A 4 1.52 -4.40 7.26
C PHE A 4 2.08 -5.81 7.45
N LEU A 5 1.58 -6.77 6.67
CA LEU A 5 2.12 -8.12 6.63
C LEU A 5 3.61 -8.14 6.27
N TYR A 6 3.99 -7.33 5.27
CA TYR A 6 5.39 -7.17 4.92
C TYR A 6 6.23 -6.61 6.08
N GLY A 7 5.68 -5.65 6.84
CA GLY A 7 6.38 -5.08 8.00
C GLY A 7 6.69 -6.12 9.07
N ALA A 8 5.74 -7.02 9.37
CA ALA A 8 5.95 -8.13 10.29
C ALA A 8 7.01 -9.11 9.77
N ALA A 9 6.94 -9.48 8.49
CA ALA A 9 7.91 -10.37 7.85
C ALA A 9 9.32 -9.74 7.79
N ALA A 10 9.42 -8.43 7.57
CA ALA A 10 10.70 -7.69 7.54
C ALA A 10 11.44 -7.74 8.89
N GLY A 11 10.71 -7.81 10.00
CA GLY A 11 11.32 -7.96 11.31
C GLY A 11 11.67 -9.40 11.71
N LEU A 12 10.86 -10.38 11.28
CA LEU A 12 10.91 -11.74 11.81
C LEU A 12 11.52 -12.79 10.86
N VAL A 13 11.31 -12.61 9.54
CA VAL A 13 11.57 -13.65 8.53
C VAL A 13 12.64 -13.23 7.53
N PHE A 14 12.50 -12.05 6.93
CA PHE A 14 13.36 -11.65 5.82
C PHE A 14 14.84 -11.50 6.18
N PRO A 15 15.23 -11.06 7.41
CA PRO A 15 16.65 -11.04 7.79
C PRO A 15 17.29 -12.40 7.68
N LYS A 16 16.59 -13.47 8.11
CA LYS A 16 17.11 -14.84 8.12
C LYS A 16 17.14 -15.46 6.71
N LEU A 17 16.11 -15.23 5.90
CA LEU A 17 15.91 -15.95 4.62
C LEU A 17 16.44 -15.21 3.39
N PHE A 18 16.56 -13.90 3.44
CA PHE A 18 16.98 -13.09 2.29
C PHE A 18 18.32 -12.39 2.51
N PHE A 19 18.80 -12.32 3.76
CA PHE A 19 20.03 -11.62 4.15
C PHE A 19 20.89 -12.46 5.10
N GLY A 20 20.77 -13.78 5.08
CA GLY A 20 21.41 -14.69 6.05
C GLY A 20 22.95 -14.76 5.99
N GLU A 21 23.58 -14.19 4.96
CA GLU A 21 25.05 -14.20 4.83
C GLU A 21 25.77 -13.04 5.53
N VAL A 22 25.02 -12.05 6.04
CA VAL A 22 25.57 -10.92 6.79
C VAL A 22 25.25 -11.04 8.28
N ASP A 23 25.93 -10.24 9.11
CA ASP A 23 25.64 -10.23 10.55
C ASP A 23 24.16 -9.89 10.83
N PRO A 24 23.56 -10.40 11.92
CA PRO A 24 22.11 -10.28 12.20
C PRO A 24 21.62 -8.84 12.24
N THR A 25 22.42 -7.89 12.72
CA THR A 25 22.06 -6.47 12.78
C THR A 25 22.00 -5.86 11.38
N THR A 26 23.00 -6.15 10.55
CA THR A 26 23.02 -5.70 9.15
C THR A 26 21.89 -6.34 8.36
N ALA A 27 21.61 -7.63 8.54
CA ALA A 27 20.47 -8.30 7.91
C ALA A 27 19.14 -7.63 8.25
N LEU A 28 18.94 -7.29 9.52
CA LEU A 28 17.74 -6.58 9.97
C LEU A 28 17.63 -5.18 9.34
N ILE A 29 18.72 -4.43 9.31
CA ILE A 29 18.77 -3.09 8.69
C ILE A 29 18.43 -3.19 7.19
N LEU A 30 19.05 -4.11 6.46
CA LEU A 30 18.80 -4.33 5.04
C LEU A 30 17.32 -4.73 4.78
N SER A 31 16.77 -5.59 5.62
CA SER A 31 15.36 -5.96 5.55
C SER A 31 14.44 -4.75 5.73
N PHE A 32 14.69 -3.88 6.70
CA PHE A 32 13.94 -2.64 6.87
C PHE A 32 14.19 -1.62 5.75
N MET A 33 15.36 -1.63 5.11
CA MET A 33 15.59 -0.80 3.92
C MET A 33 14.71 -1.25 2.74
N THR A 34 14.45 -2.54 2.58
CA THR A 34 13.46 -3.00 1.59
C THR A 34 12.06 -2.49 1.93
N PHE A 35 11.70 -2.46 3.22
CA PHE A 35 10.44 -1.88 3.67
C PHE A 35 10.36 -0.38 3.34
N ALA A 36 11.45 0.37 3.53
CA ALA A 36 11.52 1.79 3.19
C ALA A 36 11.34 2.07 1.69
N ALA A 37 11.80 1.17 0.81
CA ALA A 37 11.59 1.29 -0.63
C ALA A 37 10.11 1.42 -1.00
N GLY A 38 9.21 0.73 -0.27
CA GLY A 38 7.77 0.87 -0.44
C GLY A 38 7.25 2.27 -0.10
N PHE A 39 7.83 2.96 0.87
CA PHE A 39 7.46 4.34 1.20
C PHE A 39 7.92 5.34 0.16
N ILE A 40 9.12 5.16 -0.38
CA ILE A 40 9.67 6.00 -1.46
C ILE A 40 8.82 5.87 -2.72
N ALA A 41 8.25 4.69 -2.98
CA ALA A 41 7.41 4.44 -4.13
C ALA A 41 6.01 5.08 -4.04
N ARG A 42 5.49 5.39 -2.83
CA ARG A 42 4.14 5.94 -2.64
C ARG A 42 3.88 7.26 -3.36
N PRO A 43 4.75 8.29 -3.28
CA PRO A 43 4.55 9.53 -4.04
C PRO A 43 4.47 9.28 -5.55
N VAL A 44 5.30 8.38 -6.07
CA VAL A 44 5.27 7.99 -7.50
C VAL A 44 3.92 7.35 -7.84
N GLY A 45 3.44 6.43 -7.00
CA GLY A 45 2.12 5.83 -7.14
C GLY A 45 0.99 6.86 -7.08
N GLY A 46 1.05 7.81 -6.15
CA GLY A 46 0.08 8.90 -6.04
C GLY A 46 -0.01 9.75 -7.31
N ILE A 47 1.13 10.06 -7.92
CA ILE A 47 1.21 10.80 -9.19
C ILE A 47 0.62 9.98 -10.34
N ILE A 48 1.06 8.74 -10.51
CA ILE A 48 0.63 7.85 -11.59
C ILE A 48 -0.89 7.61 -11.50
N PHE A 49 -1.35 7.12 -10.37
CA PHE A 49 -2.76 6.74 -10.19
C PHE A 49 -3.68 7.96 -10.07
N GLY A 50 -3.19 9.09 -9.56
CA GLY A 50 -3.92 10.36 -9.58
C GLY A 50 -4.20 10.80 -11.01
N HIS A 51 -3.17 10.82 -11.85
CA HIS A 51 -3.30 11.20 -13.26
C HIS A 51 -4.25 10.26 -14.03
N PHE A 52 -4.04 8.95 -13.90
CA PHE A 52 -4.90 7.96 -14.57
C PHE A 52 -6.32 7.94 -13.98
N GLY A 53 -6.50 8.22 -12.69
CA GLY A 53 -7.81 8.32 -12.06
C GLY A 53 -8.68 9.42 -12.65
N ASP A 54 -8.09 10.54 -13.03
CA ASP A 54 -8.77 11.66 -13.68
C ASP A 54 -9.04 11.42 -15.19
N LEU A 55 -8.25 10.56 -15.84
CA LEU A 55 -8.38 10.24 -17.27
C LEU A 55 -9.32 9.06 -17.54
N VAL A 56 -9.14 7.95 -16.82
CA VAL A 56 -9.76 6.64 -17.12
C VAL A 56 -10.91 6.32 -16.17
N GLY A 57 -10.98 7.04 -15.04
CA GLY A 57 -11.97 6.85 -13.99
C GLY A 57 -11.37 6.28 -12.70
N ARG A 58 -11.87 6.77 -11.59
CA ARG A 58 -11.35 6.44 -10.25
C ARG A 58 -11.54 4.97 -9.90
N LYS A 59 -12.68 4.39 -10.26
CA LYS A 59 -12.98 2.97 -10.01
C LYS A 59 -12.00 2.04 -10.72
N LYS A 60 -11.77 2.24 -12.03
CA LYS A 60 -10.85 1.41 -12.81
C LYS A 60 -9.43 1.50 -12.28
N THR A 61 -9.01 2.70 -11.91
CA THR A 61 -7.69 2.97 -11.35
C THR A 61 -7.50 2.30 -9.98
N LEU A 62 -8.53 2.31 -9.13
CA LEU A 62 -8.51 1.58 -7.84
C LEU A 62 -8.45 0.06 -8.03
N VAL A 63 -9.20 -0.50 -8.98
CA VAL A 63 -9.12 -1.92 -9.31
C VAL A 63 -7.72 -2.31 -9.75
N PHE A 64 -7.08 -1.51 -10.60
CA PHE A 64 -5.72 -1.76 -11.04
C PHE A 64 -4.71 -1.69 -9.89
N ALA A 65 -4.83 -0.69 -9.00
CA ALA A 65 -3.98 -0.58 -7.82
C ALA A 65 -4.16 -1.78 -6.87
N LEU A 66 -5.39 -2.26 -6.67
CA LEU A 66 -5.67 -3.46 -5.89
C LEU A 66 -5.05 -4.71 -6.50
N MET A 67 -5.17 -4.88 -7.81
CA MET A 67 -4.54 -6.00 -8.52
C MET A 67 -3.03 -5.97 -8.39
N LEU A 68 -2.41 -4.80 -8.60
CA LEU A 68 -0.96 -4.64 -8.47
C LEU A 68 -0.49 -4.99 -7.04
N MET A 69 -1.23 -4.53 -6.01
CA MET A 69 -0.93 -4.87 -4.62
C MET A 69 -0.98 -6.36 -4.37
N GLY A 70 -2.07 -7.02 -4.76
CA GLY A 70 -2.28 -8.43 -4.47
C GLY A 70 -1.38 -9.36 -5.25
N VAL A 71 -1.11 -9.04 -6.52
CA VAL A 71 -0.14 -9.79 -7.32
C VAL A 71 1.26 -9.66 -6.70
N ALA A 72 1.69 -8.45 -6.33
CA ALA A 72 2.97 -8.25 -5.68
C ALA A 72 3.07 -9.00 -4.34
N SER A 73 2.02 -8.95 -3.50
CA SER A 73 1.97 -9.68 -2.22
C SER A 73 2.04 -11.19 -2.42
N THR A 74 1.27 -11.73 -3.37
CA THR A 74 1.28 -13.16 -3.69
C THR A 74 2.65 -13.62 -4.20
N LEU A 75 3.28 -12.83 -5.07
CA LEU A 75 4.61 -13.11 -5.59
C LEU A 75 5.68 -13.07 -4.50
N ILE A 76 5.56 -12.20 -3.49
CA ILE A 76 6.44 -12.22 -2.32
C ILE A 76 6.32 -13.56 -1.59
N GLY A 77 5.10 -14.08 -1.39
CA GLY A 77 4.89 -15.39 -0.78
C GLY A 77 5.43 -16.57 -1.59
N LEU A 78 5.59 -16.41 -2.91
CA LEU A 78 6.15 -17.43 -3.79
C LEU A 78 7.66 -17.24 -4.05
N LEU A 79 8.26 -16.17 -3.53
CA LEU A 79 9.64 -15.83 -3.84
C LEU A 79 10.61 -16.88 -3.27
N PRO A 80 11.57 -17.36 -4.08
CA PRO A 80 12.66 -18.21 -3.60
C PRO A 80 13.56 -17.44 -2.62
N THR A 81 14.16 -18.15 -1.67
CA THR A 81 15.07 -17.57 -0.68
C THR A 81 16.47 -17.33 -1.24
N TYR A 82 17.31 -16.65 -0.47
CA TYR A 82 18.71 -16.38 -0.84
C TYR A 82 19.49 -17.66 -1.15
N GLU A 83 19.27 -18.73 -0.39
CA GLU A 83 19.90 -20.03 -0.62
C GLU A 83 19.65 -20.61 -2.02
N THR A 84 18.51 -20.26 -2.63
CA THR A 84 18.09 -20.81 -3.93
C THR A 84 18.58 -19.97 -5.10
N ILE A 85 18.43 -18.63 -5.02
CA ILE A 85 18.68 -17.70 -6.13
C ILE A 85 19.69 -16.60 -5.79
N GLY A 86 20.37 -16.68 -4.64
CA GLY A 86 21.40 -15.73 -4.23
C GLY A 86 20.89 -14.30 -4.16
N ILE A 87 21.71 -13.35 -4.62
CA ILE A 87 21.44 -11.89 -4.56
C ILE A 87 20.16 -11.48 -5.31
N ALA A 88 19.66 -12.30 -6.23
CA ALA A 88 18.41 -12.01 -6.92
C ALA A 88 17.20 -12.01 -5.97
N ALA A 89 17.24 -12.79 -4.86
CA ALA A 89 16.16 -12.87 -3.89
C ALA A 89 15.87 -11.50 -3.22
N PRO A 90 16.81 -10.81 -2.57
CA PRO A 90 16.57 -9.50 -1.97
C PRO A 90 16.29 -8.41 -3.00
N LEU A 91 16.83 -8.50 -4.21
CA LEU A 91 16.52 -7.53 -5.28
C LEU A 91 15.07 -7.66 -5.74
N LEU A 92 14.60 -8.89 -5.99
CA LEU A 92 13.19 -9.15 -6.36
C LEU A 92 12.24 -8.78 -5.21
N LEU A 93 12.61 -9.08 -3.96
CA LEU A 93 11.85 -8.69 -2.79
C LEU A 93 11.67 -7.16 -2.73
N THR A 94 12.77 -6.40 -2.94
CA THR A 94 12.76 -4.94 -2.95
C THR A 94 11.92 -4.39 -4.11
N PHE A 95 12.04 -5.00 -5.29
CA PHE A 95 11.24 -4.62 -6.47
C PHE A 95 9.74 -4.84 -6.24
N LEU A 96 9.36 -6.01 -5.72
CA LEU A 96 7.94 -6.29 -5.40
C LEU A 96 7.42 -5.35 -4.32
N ARG A 97 8.26 -5.00 -3.34
CA ARG A 97 7.92 -3.99 -2.33
C ARG A 97 7.72 -2.61 -2.93
N PHE A 98 8.55 -2.23 -3.89
CA PHE A 98 8.38 -0.99 -4.63
C PHE A 98 7.05 -0.97 -5.39
N CYS A 99 6.67 -2.06 -6.06
CA CYS A 99 5.36 -2.22 -6.71
C CYS A 99 4.18 -2.09 -5.72
N GLN A 100 4.29 -2.69 -4.52
CA GLN A 100 3.30 -2.50 -3.46
C GLN A 100 3.21 -1.04 -3.03
N GLY A 101 4.33 -0.34 -2.91
CA GLY A 101 4.38 1.07 -2.58
C GLY A 101 3.64 1.95 -3.60
N ILE A 102 3.88 1.70 -4.89
CA ILE A 102 3.16 2.36 -5.99
C ILE A 102 1.65 2.11 -5.87
N ALA A 103 1.24 0.87 -5.64
CA ALA A 103 -0.17 0.50 -5.50
C ALA A 103 -0.85 1.25 -4.35
N ILE A 104 -0.24 1.29 -3.17
CA ILE A 104 -0.77 2.02 -2.01
C ILE A 104 -0.87 3.52 -2.26
N GLY A 105 0.13 4.11 -2.91
CA GLY A 105 0.13 5.54 -3.24
C GLY A 105 -1.11 5.96 -4.00
N GLY A 106 -1.55 5.12 -4.96
CA GLY A 106 -2.78 5.36 -5.72
C GLY A 106 -4.07 4.99 -4.98
N GLN A 107 -4.02 3.89 -4.26
CA GLN A 107 -5.19 3.31 -3.62
C GLN A 107 -5.76 4.18 -2.50
N TRP A 108 -4.89 4.72 -1.64
CA TRP A 108 -5.35 5.48 -0.46
C TRP A 108 -6.08 6.77 -0.84
N GLY A 109 -5.50 7.57 -1.72
CA GLY A 109 -6.14 8.81 -2.21
C GLY A 109 -7.45 8.55 -2.95
N GLY A 110 -7.45 7.55 -3.85
CA GLY A 110 -8.63 7.15 -4.62
C GLY A 110 -9.78 6.64 -3.75
N ALA A 111 -9.49 5.80 -2.76
CA ALA A 111 -10.49 5.29 -1.83
C ALA A 111 -11.10 6.39 -0.97
N MET A 112 -10.26 7.32 -0.46
CA MET A 112 -10.72 8.45 0.35
C MET A 112 -11.65 9.38 -0.44
N LEU A 113 -11.28 9.68 -1.69
CA LEU A 113 -12.11 10.48 -2.58
C LEU A 113 -13.43 9.76 -2.92
N LEU A 114 -13.38 8.47 -3.25
CA LEU A 114 -14.57 7.68 -3.55
C LEU A 114 -15.58 7.74 -2.39
N VAL A 115 -15.11 7.52 -1.15
CA VAL A 115 -15.96 7.55 0.04
C VAL A 115 -16.50 8.94 0.31
N THR A 116 -15.67 9.97 0.27
CA THR A 116 -16.09 11.34 0.60
C THR A 116 -17.00 11.97 -0.45
N GLU A 117 -16.84 11.63 -1.72
CA GLU A 117 -17.70 12.08 -2.81
C GLU A 117 -19.06 11.38 -2.83
N SER A 118 -19.09 10.10 -2.44
CA SER A 118 -20.32 9.30 -2.35
C SER A 118 -21.13 9.61 -1.09
N ALA A 119 -20.49 10.21 -0.06
CA ALA A 119 -21.11 10.49 1.22
C ALA A 119 -21.97 11.78 1.19
N PRO A 120 -23.08 11.83 1.95
CA PRO A 120 -23.84 13.06 2.15
C PRO A 120 -22.95 14.15 2.73
N SER A 121 -23.13 15.41 2.27
CA SER A 121 -22.25 16.54 2.61
C SER A 121 -22.08 16.76 4.13
N HIS A 122 -23.15 16.54 4.92
CA HIS A 122 -23.16 16.71 6.37
C HIS A 122 -22.51 15.53 7.14
N ARG A 123 -22.18 14.41 6.46
CA ARG A 123 -21.58 13.21 7.07
C ARG A 123 -20.27 12.76 6.43
N ARG A 124 -19.66 13.59 5.60
CA ARG A 124 -18.40 13.25 4.90
C ARG A 124 -17.28 12.85 5.85
N GLY A 125 -17.14 13.56 6.97
CA GLY A 125 -16.15 13.22 8.00
C GLY A 125 -16.40 11.84 8.64
N TYR A 126 -17.64 11.51 8.94
CA TYR A 126 -18.03 10.22 9.51
C TYR A 126 -17.70 9.06 8.56
N TYR A 127 -18.10 9.16 7.30
CA TYR A 127 -17.78 8.12 6.32
C TYR A 127 -16.29 8.04 5.99
N GLY A 128 -15.59 9.18 5.95
CA GLY A 128 -14.13 9.22 5.80
C GLY A 128 -13.38 8.51 6.92
N ALA A 129 -13.91 8.53 8.17
CA ALA A 129 -13.32 7.81 9.28
C ALA A 129 -13.29 6.29 9.07
N TYR A 130 -14.28 5.71 8.39
CA TYR A 130 -14.27 4.28 8.05
C TYR A 130 -13.12 3.92 7.10
N ALA A 131 -12.81 4.78 6.13
CA ALA A 131 -11.68 4.55 5.24
C ALA A 131 -10.35 4.53 6.01
N GLN A 132 -10.21 5.41 7.02
CA GLN A 132 -9.04 5.44 7.90
C GLN A 132 -8.98 4.25 8.87
N ALA A 133 -10.12 3.74 9.35
CA ALA A 133 -10.19 2.56 10.20
C ALA A 133 -9.66 1.29 9.51
N GLY A 134 -9.60 1.27 8.18
CA GLY A 134 -9.01 0.17 7.41
C GLY A 134 -7.53 -0.08 7.74
N ALA A 135 -6.75 0.95 8.10
CA ALA A 135 -5.35 0.78 8.43
C ALA A 135 -5.14 -0.03 9.73
N PRO A 136 -5.68 0.35 10.91
CA PRO A 136 -5.54 -0.44 12.12
C PRO A 136 -6.16 -1.84 12.01
N VAL A 137 -7.30 -1.99 11.33
CA VAL A 137 -7.89 -3.31 11.05
C VAL A 137 -6.92 -4.16 10.22
N GLY A 138 -6.29 -3.57 9.20
CA GLY A 138 -5.27 -4.23 8.39
C GLY A 138 -4.06 -4.70 9.19
N VAL A 139 -3.57 -3.88 10.16
CA VAL A 139 -2.50 -4.27 11.10
C VAL A 139 -2.91 -5.47 11.94
N ILE A 140 -4.09 -5.42 12.55
CA ILE A 140 -4.61 -6.50 13.41
C ILE A 140 -4.71 -7.80 12.61
N LEU A 141 -5.33 -7.78 11.43
CA LEU A 141 -5.49 -8.95 10.59
C LEU A 141 -4.15 -9.53 10.12
N ALA A 142 -3.18 -8.68 9.77
CA ALA A 142 -1.85 -9.12 9.37
C ALA A 142 -1.12 -9.83 10.52
N ASN A 143 -1.17 -9.26 11.72
CA ASN A 143 -0.56 -9.86 12.90
C ASN A 143 -1.27 -11.17 13.31
N ILE A 144 -2.60 -11.20 13.30
CA ILE A 144 -3.36 -12.43 13.59
C ILE A 144 -2.96 -13.53 12.60
N ALA A 145 -2.91 -13.25 11.31
CA ALA A 145 -2.53 -14.23 10.31
C ALA A 145 -1.10 -14.77 10.55
N PHE A 146 -0.15 -13.88 10.86
CA PHE A 146 1.23 -14.25 11.13
C PHE A 146 1.39 -15.07 12.41
N ILE A 147 0.79 -14.61 13.51
CA ILE A 147 0.81 -15.29 14.81
C ILE A 147 0.10 -16.65 14.72
N SER A 148 -1.05 -16.72 14.06
CA SER A 148 -1.79 -17.98 13.92
C SER A 148 -0.95 -19.06 13.23
N VAL A 149 -0.24 -18.69 12.16
CA VAL A 149 0.62 -19.65 11.45
C VAL A 149 1.84 -20.02 12.33
N SER A 150 2.45 -19.07 13.02
CA SER A 150 3.60 -19.32 13.88
C SER A 150 3.27 -20.23 15.09
N LEU A 151 2.04 -20.16 15.60
CA LEU A 151 1.59 -21.03 16.70
C LEU A 151 1.25 -22.46 16.25
N ILE A 152 0.82 -22.65 15.02
CA ILE A 152 0.42 -23.97 14.48
C ILE A 152 1.62 -24.73 13.92
N THR A 153 2.69 -24.02 13.53
CA THR A 153 3.90 -24.60 12.92
C THR A 153 5.08 -24.56 13.90
N SER A 154 6.01 -25.53 13.81
CA SER A 154 7.31 -25.41 14.49
C SER A 154 8.12 -24.25 13.87
N GLU A 155 9.08 -23.69 14.62
CA GLU A 155 9.94 -22.60 14.14
C GLU A 155 10.64 -22.96 12.82
N GLU A 156 11.12 -24.18 12.71
CA GLU A 156 11.76 -24.70 11.51
C GLU A 156 10.80 -24.73 10.32
N ASN A 157 9.60 -25.30 10.48
CA ASN A 157 8.59 -25.35 9.42
C ASN A 157 8.02 -23.96 9.09
N PHE A 158 7.95 -23.07 10.08
CA PHE A 158 7.55 -21.69 9.85
C PHE A 158 8.54 -20.97 8.94
N LEU A 159 9.84 -21.08 9.20
CA LEU A 159 10.88 -20.47 8.37
C LEU A 159 11.00 -21.16 7.01
N ALA A 160 10.82 -22.50 6.95
CA ALA A 160 10.89 -23.23 5.68
C ALA A 160 9.76 -22.84 4.72
N TRP A 161 8.51 -22.80 5.21
CA TRP A 161 7.35 -22.57 4.34
C TRP A 161 6.22 -21.76 4.98
N GLY A 162 6.00 -21.86 6.29
CA GLY A 162 4.84 -21.31 6.99
C GLY A 162 4.64 -19.79 6.77
N TRP A 163 5.70 -19.00 6.74
CA TRP A 163 5.65 -17.57 6.54
C TRP A 163 5.01 -17.13 5.19
N ARG A 164 4.95 -18.05 4.23
CA ARG A 164 4.34 -17.80 2.91
C ARG A 164 2.81 -17.78 2.97
N ILE A 165 2.21 -18.53 3.90
CA ILE A 165 0.75 -18.69 4.01
C ILE A 165 0.04 -17.34 4.12
N PRO A 166 0.42 -16.42 5.03
CA PRO A 166 -0.21 -15.11 5.13
C PRO A 166 -0.15 -14.30 3.82
N PHE A 167 0.95 -14.41 3.07
CA PHE A 167 1.08 -13.75 1.76
C PHE A 167 0.18 -14.39 0.68
N LEU A 168 0.01 -15.71 0.72
CA LEU A 168 -0.89 -16.41 -0.20
C LEU A 168 -2.36 -16.14 0.10
N ILE A 169 -2.73 -15.88 1.37
CA ILE A 169 -4.07 -15.42 1.75
C ILE A 169 -4.39 -14.07 1.09
N SER A 170 -3.40 -13.22 0.83
CA SER A 170 -3.57 -11.96 0.10
C SER A 170 -4.25 -12.16 -1.26
N PHE A 171 -3.97 -13.26 -1.95
CA PHE A 171 -4.62 -13.58 -3.22
C PHE A 171 -6.15 -13.70 -3.07
N VAL A 172 -6.61 -14.37 -2.02
CA VAL A 172 -8.05 -14.52 -1.73
C VAL A 172 -8.67 -13.16 -1.38
N LEU A 173 -7.99 -12.36 -0.55
CA LEU A 173 -8.45 -11.02 -0.19
C LEU A 173 -8.55 -10.09 -1.41
N VAL A 174 -7.63 -10.21 -2.36
CA VAL A 174 -7.66 -9.44 -3.60
C VAL A 174 -8.85 -9.85 -4.46
N ILE A 175 -9.15 -11.14 -4.60
CA ILE A 175 -10.32 -11.61 -5.34
C ILE A 175 -11.61 -11.04 -4.72
N ILE A 176 -11.74 -11.10 -3.39
CA ILE A 176 -12.90 -10.55 -2.68
C ILE A 176 -12.99 -9.05 -2.90
N SER A 177 -11.88 -8.32 -2.73
CA SER A 177 -11.83 -6.87 -2.92
C SER A 177 -12.16 -6.47 -4.35
N MET A 178 -11.66 -7.22 -5.33
CA MET A 178 -11.96 -6.99 -6.75
C MET A 178 -13.43 -7.25 -7.07
N TYR A 179 -14.01 -8.31 -6.52
CA TYR A 179 -15.44 -8.58 -6.66
C TYR A 179 -16.29 -7.43 -6.13
N ILE A 180 -15.96 -6.91 -4.95
CA ILE A 180 -16.66 -5.77 -4.34
C ILE A 180 -16.50 -4.51 -5.22
N GLN A 181 -15.29 -4.20 -5.65
CA GLN A 181 -15.00 -3.03 -6.47
C GLN A 181 -15.70 -3.07 -7.83
N LEU A 182 -15.80 -4.24 -8.45
CA LEU A 182 -16.49 -4.39 -9.73
C LEU A 182 -18.03 -4.17 -9.59
N ARG A 183 -18.59 -4.43 -8.41
CA ARG A 183 -20.01 -4.19 -8.10
C ARG A 183 -20.34 -2.74 -7.73
N LEU A 184 -19.34 -1.96 -7.31
CA LEU A 184 -19.54 -0.55 -7.02
C LEU A 184 -19.73 0.24 -8.32
N GLU A 185 -20.62 1.21 -8.30
CA GLU A 185 -20.78 2.16 -9.40
C GLU A 185 -19.74 3.29 -9.30
N ASP A 186 -19.41 3.91 -10.44
CA ASP A 186 -18.60 5.12 -10.46
C ASP A 186 -19.32 6.29 -9.77
N THR A 187 -18.54 7.22 -9.20
CA THR A 187 -19.11 8.36 -8.49
C THR A 187 -19.99 9.23 -9.39
N LYS A 188 -21.03 9.83 -8.83
CA LYS A 188 -21.90 10.78 -9.56
C LYS A 188 -21.08 11.89 -10.20
N ALA A 189 -20.09 12.44 -9.48
CA ALA A 189 -19.20 13.47 -9.98
C ALA A 189 -18.41 13.03 -11.23
N PHE A 190 -17.98 11.76 -11.28
CA PHE A 190 -17.30 11.24 -12.47
C PHE A 190 -18.27 11.04 -13.64
N LYS A 191 -19.47 10.51 -13.38
CA LYS A 191 -20.52 10.36 -14.41
C LYS A 191 -20.95 11.71 -15.00
N GLU A 192 -21.05 12.76 -14.17
CA GLU A 192 -21.34 14.12 -14.60
C GLU A 192 -20.21 14.73 -15.46
N LEU A 193 -18.95 14.49 -15.08
CA LEU A 193 -17.78 14.90 -15.86
C LEU A 193 -17.69 14.18 -17.22
N GLU A 194 -18.01 12.90 -17.25
CA GLU A 194 -18.04 12.11 -18.49
C GLU A 194 -19.17 12.55 -19.41
N ALA A 195 -20.36 12.82 -18.84
CA ALA A 195 -21.48 13.38 -19.59
C ALA A 195 -21.18 14.79 -20.13
N ALA A 196 -20.50 15.65 -19.36
CA ALA A 196 -20.09 16.97 -19.80
C ALA A 196 -19.03 16.91 -20.90
N LYS A 197 -18.09 15.96 -20.84
CA LYS A 197 -17.09 15.74 -21.90
C LYS A 197 -17.70 15.20 -23.19
N SER A 198 -18.70 14.34 -23.12
CA SER A 198 -19.40 13.81 -24.30
C SER A 198 -20.33 14.84 -24.96
N SER A 199 -20.74 15.88 -24.22
CA SER A 199 -21.59 16.98 -24.73
C SER A 199 -20.80 18.15 -25.37
N GLN A 200 -19.50 18.24 -25.09
CA GLN A 200 -18.61 19.22 -25.70
C GLN A 200 -17.95 18.62 -26.94
N ASP A 201 -18.52 18.99 -28.09
CA ASP A 201 -18.02 18.73 -29.42
C ASP A 201 -16.52 19.09 -29.56
N ASN A 202 -15.76 18.19 -30.12
CA ASN A 202 -14.41 18.20 -30.72
C ASN A 202 -13.61 19.52 -30.80
N THR A 203 -13.58 20.34 -29.80
CA THR A 203 -12.58 21.41 -29.73
C THR A 203 -11.39 20.89 -28.99
N LYS A 204 -10.28 20.67 -29.69
CA LYS A 204 -8.97 20.24 -29.21
C LYS A 204 -8.67 20.90 -27.85
N GLN A 205 -8.95 20.21 -26.76
CA GLN A 205 -8.33 20.56 -25.48
C GLN A 205 -6.86 20.17 -25.59
N GLU A 206 -6.03 21.16 -25.89
CA GLU A 206 -4.60 21.08 -25.59
C GLU A 206 -4.44 20.53 -24.20
N ILE A 207 -3.58 19.53 -24.06
CA ILE A 207 -3.14 18.98 -22.79
C ILE A 207 -2.40 20.12 -22.06
N LYS A 208 -3.17 21.00 -21.42
CA LYS A 208 -2.63 22.03 -20.53
C LYS A 208 -1.93 21.30 -19.38
N SER A 209 -0.72 21.69 -19.13
CA SER A 209 0.21 21.39 -18.04
C SER A 209 -0.35 20.46 -16.97
N SER A 210 0.43 19.42 -16.62
CA SER A 210 0.09 18.45 -15.56
C SER A 210 -0.59 19.15 -14.37
N PRO A 211 -1.82 18.77 -13.97
CA PRO A 211 -2.56 19.39 -12.87
C PRO A 211 -1.75 19.49 -11.57
N ILE A 212 -0.83 18.55 -11.39
CA ILE A 212 0.09 18.50 -10.24
C ILE A 212 1.10 19.64 -10.29
N LEU A 213 1.69 19.89 -11.46
CA LEU A 213 2.66 20.98 -11.63
C LEU A 213 2.01 22.34 -11.42
N GLU A 214 0.78 22.50 -11.89
CA GLU A 214 -0.01 23.71 -11.68
C GLU A 214 -0.37 23.89 -10.20
N ALA A 215 -0.81 22.85 -9.51
CA ALA A 215 -1.11 22.88 -8.08
C ALA A 215 0.12 23.25 -7.24
N LEU A 216 1.28 22.62 -7.51
CA LEU A 216 2.54 22.92 -6.84
C LEU A 216 2.99 24.36 -7.05
N ARG A 217 2.77 24.90 -8.26
CA ARG A 217 3.16 26.28 -8.61
C ARG A 217 2.21 27.32 -8.00
N ARG A 218 0.90 27.01 -7.94
CA ARG A 218 -0.13 27.93 -7.48
C ARG A 218 -0.32 27.96 -5.97
N TYR A 219 -0.10 26.82 -5.29
CA TYR A 219 -0.38 26.67 -3.85
C TYR A 219 0.76 26.03 -3.04
N PRO A 220 2.05 26.41 -3.23
CA PRO A 220 3.17 25.73 -2.60
C PRO A 220 3.09 25.76 -1.06
N ARG A 221 2.74 26.91 -0.48
CA ARG A 221 2.62 27.05 0.98
C ARG A 221 1.52 26.17 1.58
N ARG A 222 0.36 26.06 0.92
CA ARG A 222 -0.75 25.22 1.41
C ARG A 222 -0.39 23.75 1.34
N ILE A 223 0.28 23.33 0.27
CA ILE A 223 0.75 21.96 0.08
C ILE A 223 1.80 21.63 1.14
N SER A 224 2.78 22.49 1.39
CA SER A 224 3.82 22.27 2.41
C SER A 224 3.24 22.19 3.82
N LEU A 225 2.27 23.04 4.18
CA LEU A 225 1.60 22.99 5.47
C LEU A 225 0.79 21.71 5.65
N ALA A 226 0.04 21.30 4.63
CA ALA A 226 -0.71 20.05 4.65
C ALA A 226 0.21 18.83 4.74
N ALA A 227 1.33 18.83 4.00
CA ALA A 227 2.34 17.78 4.07
C ALA A 227 3.00 17.70 5.44
N GLY A 228 3.33 18.84 6.06
CA GLY A 228 3.90 18.89 7.42
C GLY A 228 2.94 18.37 8.48
N ALA A 229 1.67 18.76 8.43
CA ALA A 229 0.64 18.24 9.33
C ALA A 229 0.44 16.73 9.18
N PHE A 230 0.40 16.24 7.94
CA PHE A 230 0.26 14.80 7.67
C PHE A 230 1.50 14.01 8.11
N LEU A 231 2.70 14.57 7.91
CA LEU A 231 3.95 13.96 8.35
C LEU A 231 3.95 13.74 9.87
N SER A 232 3.51 14.72 10.66
CA SER A 232 3.43 14.61 12.12
C SER A 232 2.56 13.42 12.56
N ILE A 233 1.40 13.25 11.96
CA ILE A 233 0.49 12.12 12.25
C ILE A 233 1.15 10.79 11.89
N GLN A 234 1.78 10.71 10.73
CA GLN A 234 2.41 9.49 10.23
C GLN A 234 3.63 9.08 11.07
N VAL A 235 4.48 10.03 11.44
CA VAL A 235 5.64 9.75 12.31
C VAL A 235 5.17 9.18 13.65
N THR A 236 4.18 9.81 14.29
CA THR A 236 3.62 9.32 15.55
C THR A 236 3.05 7.91 15.40
N PHE A 237 2.28 7.66 14.35
CA PHE A 237 1.70 6.34 14.07
C PHE A 237 2.77 5.26 13.91
N TYR A 238 3.82 5.50 13.13
CA TYR A 238 4.86 4.50 12.89
C TYR A 238 5.79 4.30 14.09
N ILE A 239 6.03 5.32 14.90
CA ILE A 239 6.74 5.17 16.18
C ILE A 239 5.94 4.22 17.09
N LEU A 240 4.62 4.43 17.22
CA LEU A 240 3.78 3.61 18.07
C LEU A 240 3.63 2.16 17.55
N VAL A 241 3.50 1.97 16.24
CA VAL A 241 3.22 0.65 15.66
C VAL A 241 4.48 -0.19 15.44
N ALA A 242 5.58 0.43 15.02
CA ALA A 242 6.79 -0.29 14.66
C ALA A 242 7.89 -0.20 15.73
N PHE A 243 8.18 1.00 16.24
CA PHE A 243 9.29 1.20 17.16
C PHE A 243 9.01 0.66 18.56
N ILE A 244 7.81 0.85 19.11
CA ILE A 244 7.48 0.35 20.46
C ILE A 244 7.58 -1.16 20.52
N LEU A 245 7.17 -1.87 19.46
CA LEU A 245 7.28 -3.33 19.41
C LEU A 245 8.75 -3.78 19.43
N ALA A 246 9.59 -3.17 18.62
CA ALA A 246 11.02 -3.46 18.56
C ALA A 246 11.72 -3.08 19.88
N TYR A 247 11.38 -1.95 20.49
CA TYR A 247 11.92 -1.51 21.78
C TYR A 247 11.50 -2.44 22.91
N GLY A 248 10.23 -2.87 22.95
CA GLY A 248 9.74 -3.82 23.97
C GLY A 248 10.47 -5.14 23.92
N VAL A 249 10.71 -5.70 22.73
CA VAL A 249 11.48 -6.96 22.58
C VAL A 249 12.96 -6.81 22.96
N ALA A 250 13.55 -5.64 22.74
CA ALA A 250 14.96 -5.38 23.05
C ALA A 250 15.21 -5.12 24.55
N THR A 251 14.18 -4.74 25.34
CA THR A 251 14.31 -4.35 26.76
C THR A 251 13.75 -5.38 27.75
N THR A 252 13.07 -6.42 27.26
CA THR A 252 12.62 -7.59 28.05
C THR A 252 13.48 -8.80 27.79
#